data_df95df2ceb2853ff6ba52523b8a9a3df
#
_entry.id   df95df2ceb2853ff6ba52523b8a9a3df
#
_cell.length_a   1.000
_cell.length_b   1.000
_cell.length_c   1.000
_cell.angle_alpha   90.00
_cell.angle_beta   90.00
_cell.angle_gamma   90.00
#
_symmetry.space_group_name_H-M   'P 1'
#
loop_
_entity.id
_entity.type
_entity.pdbx_description
1 polymer ?
#
loop_
_entity_poly.entity_id
_entity_poly.type
_entity_poly.pdbx_seq_one_letter_code
_entity_poly.pdbx_strand_id
1 'polypeptide(L)'
;MKAYVLGVGRMGTAIAYAMDKFGFDVVGMDTNPNTAQNIPNNDFVIVDDAEDICRGLRELEKPDIVISSLPYHQTEIVGKWCIDNAVRYCDLGGRVDVSENINAYAEQKATKPVFTDLGLAPGWVNILAEQGCKEIHGQADEVRMMVGGLPEYHQSINNPLRYAVSWSVDGLINEYRDDCLILEDGEIKTVRGMDGVEQIEGDNFGRMEAFYTSGGASHSIHSMKERGVKKCYYKTIRYRGHGDLVRFLIRDCGLDDDTLTRIFLSCGPAIKDEVFVVAEVKSGDKKWRKEKVVKSDDNFSAMQKSTAFSISSVAKIMAEGKLEGDKEQHRDYHTQYPNNLGYKDIPFEEFNNNLEQLLTYSG
;
A
#
# COMPACT_ATOMS: atom_id res chain seq x y z
N MET A 1 16.81 -12.09 -13.21
CA MET A 1 15.38 -12.35 -12.84
C MET A 1 14.51 -11.41 -13.65
N LYS A 2 13.30 -11.85 -13.98
CA LYS A 2 12.36 -11.10 -14.81
C LYS A 2 11.12 -10.67 -14.02
N ALA A 3 10.79 -9.38 -14.10
CA ALA A 3 9.62 -8.81 -13.43
C ALA A 3 8.66 -8.21 -14.47
N TYR A 4 7.39 -8.55 -14.37
CA TYR A 4 6.35 -7.93 -15.20
C TYR A 4 5.56 -6.92 -14.37
N VAL A 5 5.51 -5.68 -14.85
CA VAL A 5 4.80 -4.57 -14.21
C VAL A 5 3.55 -4.28 -15.02
N LEU A 6 2.41 -4.52 -14.42
CA LEU A 6 1.09 -4.36 -15.04
C LEU A 6 0.48 -3.01 -14.63
N GLY A 7 0.14 -2.20 -15.62
CA GLY A 7 -0.22 -0.81 -15.42
C GLY A 7 1.02 0.06 -15.21
N VAL A 8 1.49 0.75 -16.26
CA VAL A 8 2.71 1.57 -16.23
C VAL A 8 2.35 3.06 -16.14
N GLY A 9 1.31 3.35 -15.40
CA GLY A 9 0.94 4.71 -15.02
C GLY A 9 1.87 5.29 -13.95
N ARG A 10 1.36 6.21 -13.15
CA ARG A 10 2.14 6.94 -12.13
C ARG A 10 2.91 5.99 -11.18
N MET A 11 2.24 4.99 -10.62
CA MET A 11 2.88 4.05 -9.67
C MET A 11 3.72 3.00 -10.39
N GLY A 12 3.21 2.42 -11.49
CA GLY A 12 3.93 1.39 -12.25
C GLY A 12 5.26 1.88 -12.83
N THR A 13 5.36 3.13 -13.24
CA THR A 13 6.63 3.75 -13.65
C THR A 13 7.67 3.70 -12.53
N ALA A 14 7.29 4.05 -11.31
CA ALA A 14 8.19 4.01 -10.16
C ALA A 14 8.52 2.57 -9.73
N ILE A 15 7.57 1.63 -9.89
CA ILE A 15 7.80 0.19 -9.67
C ILE A 15 8.82 -0.33 -10.70
N ALA A 16 8.63 -0.02 -11.98
CA ALA A 16 9.55 -0.44 -13.05
C ALA A 16 10.97 0.07 -12.80
N TYR A 17 11.10 1.35 -12.44
CA TYR A 17 12.37 1.92 -12.02
C TYR A 17 13.01 1.18 -10.84
N ALA A 18 12.23 0.91 -9.80
CA ALA A 18 12.74 0.24 -8.60
C ALA A 18 13.21 -1.20 -8.89
N MET A 19 12.45 -1.95 -9.71
CA MET A 19 12.82 -3.31 -10.09
C MET A 19 14.08 -3.33 -10.99
N ASP A 20 14.24 -2.37 -11.90
CA ASP A 20 15.47 -2.19 -12.66
C ASP A 20 16.68 -1.92 -11.74
N LYS A 21 16.52 -1.02 -10.73
CA LYS A 21 17.58 -0.76 -9.74
C LYS A 21 17.95 -1.99 -8.91
N PHE A 22 17.05 -2.92 -8.75
CA PHE A 22 17.31 -4.23 -8.15
C PHE A 22 17.93 -5.25 -9.12
N GLY A 23 18.14 -4.89 -10.39
CA GLY A 23 18.75 -5.72 -11.40
C GLY A 23 17.81 -6.73 -12.05
N PHE A 24 16.51 -6.46 -12.04
CA PHE A 24 15.53 -7.24 -12.79
C PHE A 24 15.48 -6.79 -14.26
N ASP A 25 15.24 -7.74 -15.12
CA ASP A 25 14.79 -7.53 -16.50
C ASP A 25 13.27 -7.20 -16.41
N VAL A 26 12.91 -5.95 -16.74
CA VAL A 26 11.55 -5.43 -16.50
C VAL A 26 10.77 -5.36 -17.80
N VAL A 27 9.60 -5.99 -17.83
CA VAL A 27 8.62 -5.88 -18.91
C VAL A 27 7.39 -5.14 -18.42
N GLY A 28 6.99 -4.06 -19.09
CA GLY A 28 5.78 -3.31 -18.81
C GLY A 28 4.59 -3.74 -19.66
N MET A 29 3.40 -3.74 -19.08
CA MET A 29 2.14 -3.92 -19.82
C MET A 29 1.17 -2.79 -19.48
N ASP A 30 0.63 -2.11 -20.49
CA ASP A 30 -0.34 -1.02 -20.31
C ASP A 30 -1.18 -0.85 -21.58
N THR A 31 -2.36 -0.25 -21.44
CA THR A 31 -3.23 0.11 -22.57
C THR A 31 -2.72 1.34 -23.32
N ASN A 32 -1.95 2.19 -22.68
CA ASN A 32 -1.43 3.42 -23.24
C ASN A 32 0.00 3.22 -23.78
N PRO A 33 0.19 3.21 -25.12
CA PRO A 33 1.53 3.01 -25.71
C PRO A 33 2.54 4.11 -25.32
N ASN A 34 2.08 5.30 -24.92
CA ASN A 34 2.96 6.39 -24.51
C ASN A 34 3.68 6.11 -23.19
N THR A 35 3.23 5.13 -22.41
CA THR A 35 3.90 4.72 -21.16
C THR A 35 5.11 3.84 -21.40
N ALA A 36 5.33 3.32 -22.61
CA ALA A 36 6.48 2.48 -22.95
C ALA A 36 7.84 3.16 -22.61
N GLN A 37 7.94 4.48 -22.82
CA GLN A 37 9.14 5.25 -22.47
C GLN A 37 9.50 5.22 -20.97
N ASN A 38 8.57 4.83 -20.12
CA ASN A 38 8.75 4.74 -18.67
C ASN A 38 9.35 3.40 -18.23
N ILE A 39 9.50 2.46 -19.16
CA ILE A 39 10.09 1.13 -18.88
C ILE A 39 11.57 1.14 -19.23
N PRO A 40 12.44 0.72 -18.33
CA PRO A 40 13.83 0.48 -18.63
C PRO A 40 13.95 -0.50 -19.81
N ASN A 41 14.90 -0.25 -20.72
CA ASN A 41 15.13 -1.05 -21.93
C ASN A 41 13.98 -1.09 -22.96
N ASN A 42 12.88 -0.34 -22.74
CA ASN A 42 11.70 -0.29 -23.61
C ASN A 42 11.00 -1.65 -23.85
N ASP A 43 11.19 -2.63 -22.98
CA ASP A 43 10.46 -3.90 -23.04
C ASP A 43 9.01 -3.70 -22.60
N PHE A 44 8.14 -3.49 -23.58
CA PHE A 44 6.76 -3.08 -23.35
C PHE A 44 5.79 -3.81 -24.26
N VAL A 45 4.65 -4.20 -23.70
CA VAL A 45 3.56 -4.85 -24.41
C VAL A 45 2.29 -3.99 -24.28
N ILE A 46 1.70 -3.65 -25.41
CA ILE A 46 0.37 -3.00 -25.44
C ILE A 46 -0.67 -4.06 -25.21
N VAL A 47 -1.60 -3.81 -24.31
CA VAL A 47 -2.70 -4.69 -23.94
C VAL A 47 -4.01 -3.89 -23.90
N ASP A 48 -5.14 -4.54 -24.11
CA ASP A 48 -6.44 -3.86 -24.12
C ASP A 48 -7.14 -3.93 -22.75
N ASP A 49 -7.03 -5.07 -22.07
CA ASP A 49 -7.72 -5.36 -20.80
C ASP A 49 -6.98 -6.46 -19.99
N ALA A 50 -7.61 -6.91 -18.91
CA ALA A 50 -7.05 -7.95 -18.05
C ALA A 50 -6.93 -9.32 -18.73
N GLU A 51 -7.86 -9.68 -19.62
CA GLU A 51 -7.82 -10.91 -20.39
C GLU A 51 -6.68 -10.90 -21.40
N ASP A 52 -6.44 -9.76 -22.01
CA ASP A 52 -5.30 -9.56 -22.93
C ASP A 52 -3.96 -9.60 -22.18
N ILE A 53 -3.88 -9.00 -21.00
CA ILE A 53 -2.73 -9.17 -20.08
C ILE A 53 -2.46 -10.67 -19.84
N CYS A 54 -3.49 -11.43 -19.47
CA CYS A 54 -3.36 -12.88 -19.22
C CYS A 54 -2.92 -13.65 -20.46
N ARG A 55 -3.32 -13.22 -21.66
CA ARG A 55 -2.85 -13.79 -22.93
C ARG A 55 -1.37 -13.48 -23.16
N GLY A 56 -0.97 -12.22 -23.01
CA GLY A 56 0.41 -11.80 -23.11
C GLY A 56 1.34 -12.55 -22.15
N LEU A 57 0.91 -12.72 -20.90
CA LEU A 57 1.66 -13.48 -19.90
C LEU A 57 1.87 -14.98 -20.25
N ARG A 58 0.99 -15.57 -21.08
CA ARG A 58 1.13 -16.95 -21.59
C ARG A 58 2.13 -17.05 -22.75
N GLU A 59 2.14 -16.02 -23.58
CA GLU A 59 2.95 -16.02 -24.83
C GLU A 59 4.38 -15.60 -24.58
N LEU A 60 4.62 -14.85 -23.52
CA LEU A 60 5.93 -14.39 -23.12
C LEU A 60 6.67 -15.40 -22.22
N GLU A 61 7.94 -15.14 -21.99
CA GLU A 61 8.73 -15.91 -21.03
C GLU A 61 8.13 -15.79 -19.64
N LYS A 62 8.07 -16.93 -18.91
CA LYS A 62 7.51 -16.96 -17.55
C LYS A 62 8.28 -16.01 -16.62
N PRO A 63 7.63 -15.04 -15.97
CA PRO A 63 8.29 -14.12 -15.05
C PRO A 63 8.63 -14.80 -13.72
N ASP A 64 9.64 -14.26 -13.03
CA ASP A 64 9.91 -14.60 -11.63
C ASP A 64 8.85 -13.99 -10.72
N ILE A 65 8.31 -12.83 -11.10
CA ILE A 65 7.24 -12.13 -10.37
C ILE A 65 6.40 -11.25 -11.30
N VAL A 66 5.10 -11.16 -11.01
CA VAL A 66 4.16 -10.18 -11.57
C VAL A 66 3.77 -9.19 -10.50
N ILE A 67 3.89 -7.90 -10.81
CA ILE A 67 3.57 -6.78 -9.92
C ILE A 67 2.45 -5.96 -10.56
N SER A 68 1.29 -5.92 -9.91
CA SER A 68 0.12 -5.20 -10.44
C SER A 68 -0.05 -3.82 -9.81
N SER A 69 -0.10 -2.80 -10.65
CA SER A 69 -0.58 -1.46 -10.32
C SER A 69 -1.80 -1.08 -11.17
N LEU A 70 -2.59 -2.07 -11.53
CA LEU A 70 -3.84 -1.95 -12.28
C LEU A 70 -4.96 -1.36 -11.42
N PRO A 71 -5.99 -0.78 -12.03
CA PRO A 71 -7.25 -0.50 -11.36
C PRO A 71 -7.86 -1.77 -10.76
N TYR A 72 -8.49 -1.66 -9.58
CA TYR A 72 -8.99 -2.80 -8.78
C TYR A 72 -9.90 -3.77 -9.56
N HIS A 73 -10.69 -3.29 -10.52
CA HIS A 73 -11.61 -4.13 -11.32
C HIS A 73 -10.88 -5.10 -12.27
N GLN A 74 -9.59 -4.89 -12.54
CA GLN A 74 -8.76 -5.79 -13.36
C GLN A 74 -7.85 -6.68 -12.50
N THR A 75 -7.55 -6.25 -11.29
CA THR A 75 -6.59 -6.89 -10.39
C THR A 75 -6.98 -8.32 -10.03
N GLU A 76 -8.27 -8.60 -9.79
CA GLU A 76 -8.75 -9.93 -9.41
C GLU A 76 -8.54 -10.97 -10.52
N ILE A 77 -8.81 -10.61 -11.78
CA ILE A 77 -8.65 -11.50 -12.93
C ILE A 77 -7.18 -11.92 -13.08
N VAL A 78 -6.29 -10.95 -13.05
CA VAL A 78 -4.85 -11.19 -13.23
C VAL A 78 -4.26 -11.93 -12.01
N GLY A 79 -4.66 -11.57 -10.80
CA GLY A 79 -4.22 -12.26 -9.58
C GLY A 79 -4.58 -13.74 -9.59
N LYS A 80 -5.84 -14.08 -9.94
CA LYS A 80 -6.29 -15.47 -10.07
C LYS A 80 -5.55 -16.21 -11.20
N TRP A 81 -5.29 -15.54 -12.32
CA TRP A 81 -4.49 -16.13 -13.38
C TRP A 81 -3.07 -16.48 -12.91
N CYS A 82 -2.41 -15.59 -12.18
CA CYS A 82 -1.08 -15.85 -11.63
C CYS A 82 -1.08 -17.06 -10.68
N ILE A 83 -2.10 -17.19 -9.84
CA ILE A 83 -2.28 -18.33 -8.93
C ILE A 83 -2.38 -19.63 -9.74
N ASP A 84 -3.28 -19.69 -10.73
CA ASP A 84 -3.50 -20.89 -11.55
C ASP A 84 -2.27 -21.30 -12.37
N ASN A 85 -1.39 -20.34 -12.70
CA ASN A 85 -0.17 -20.59 -13.49
C ASN A 85 1.12 -20.69 -12.64
N ALA A 86 1.00 -20.78 -11.33
CA ALA A 86 2.13 -20.87 -10.40
C ALA A 86 3.17 -19.75 -10.63
N VAL A 87 2.69 -18.49 -10.68
CA VAL A 87 3.49 -17.28 -10.79
C VAL A 87 3.38 -16.49 -9.49
N ARG A 88 4.50 -15.97 -8.99
CA ARG A 88 4.50 -15.05 -7.84
C ARG A 88 3.78 -13.76 -8.22
N TYR A 89 2.93 -13.27 -7.33
CA TYR A 89 2.08 -12.12 -7.60
C TYR A 89 2.01 -11.20 -6.41
N CYS A 90 2.09 -9.89 -6.66
CA CYS A 90 1.72 -8.88 -5.68
C CYS A 90 1.06 -7.67 -6.33
N ASP A 91 0.26 -6.94 -5.53
CA ASP A 91 -0.45 -5.74 -5.97
C ASP A 91 -0.48 -4.63 -4.91
N LEU A 92 -0.91 -3.45 -5.34
CA LEU A 92 -1.08 -2.27 -4.49
C LEU A 92 -2.39 -2.27 -3.70
N GLY A 93 -3.29 -3.21 -3.97
CA GLY A 93 -4.64 -3.20 -3.43
C GLY A 93 -5.56 -2.22 -4.15
N GLY A 94 -6.50 -1.67 -3.39
CA GLY A 94 -7.45 -0.67 -3.89
C GLY A 94 -8.88 -0.88 -3.40
N ARG A 95 -9.28 -2.13 -3.17
CA ARG A 95 -10.57 -2.50 -2.57
C ARG A 95 -10.42 -3.77 -1.74
N VAL A 96 -10.96 -3.72 -0.54
CA VAL A 96 -10.86 -4.81 0.44
C VAL A 96 -11.48 -6.11 -0.08
N ASP A 97 -12.68 -6.03 -0.68
CA ASP A 97 -13.39 -7.18 -1.24
C ASP A 97 -12.60 -7.87 -2.37
N VAL A 98 -11.90 -7.12 -3.21
CA VAL A 98 -11.04 -7.67 -4.26
C VAL A 98 -9.84 -8.40 -3.67
N SER A 99 -9.17 -7.80 -2.71
CA SER A 99 -8.03 -8.42 -2.01
C SER A 99 -8.45 -9.69 -1.26
N GLU A 100 -9.60 -9.67 -0.57
CA GLU A 100 -10.17 -10.84 0.10
C GLU A 100 -10.47 -11.98 -0.88
N ASN A 101 -11.04 -11.69 -2.06
CA ASN A 101 -11.32 -12.68 -3.09
C ASN A 101 -10.04 -13.34 -3.64
N ILE A 102 -8.98 -12.53 -3.87
CA ILE A 102 -7.67 -13.05 -4.31
C ILE A 102 -7.06 -13.93 -3.22
N ASN A 103 -7.05 -13.46 -1.97
CA ASN A 103 -6.47 -14.18 -0.84
C ASN A 103 -7.20 -15.50 -0.58
N ALA A 104 -8.53 -15.52 -0.57
CA ALA A 104 -9.32 -16.74 -0.42
C ALA A 104 -9.07 -17.75 -1.56
N TYR A 105 -8.84 -17.25 -2.78
CA TYR A 105 -8.49 -18.11 -3.90
C TYR A 105 -7.06 -18.65 -3.77
N ALA A 106 -6.12 -17.82 -3.30
CA ALA A 106 -4.74 -18.20 -3.06
C ALA A 106 -4.62 -19.26 -1.97
N GLU A 107 -5.39 -19.16 -0.86
CA GLU A 107 -5.43 -20.16 0.21
C GLU A 107 -5.77 -21.56 -0.30
N GLN A 108 -6.60 -21.66 -1.33
CA GLN A 108 -7.06 -22.92 -1.88
C GLN A 108 -6.11 -23.49 -2.95
N LYS A 109 -5.43 -22.66 -3.73
CA LYS A 109 -4.78 -23.09 -4.96
C LYS A 109 -3.34 -22.62 -5.16
N ALA A 110 -2.90 -21.55 -4.49
CA ALA A 110 -1.59 -21.00 -4.78
C ALA A 110 -0.47 -21.98 -4.40
N THR A 111 0.49 -22.11 -5.31
CA THR A 111 1.72 -22.88 -5.13
C THR A 111 2.96 -21.99 -5.09
N LYS A 112 2.77 -20.70 -5.29
CA LYS A 112 3.79 -19.65 -5.19
C LYS A 112 3.25 -18.50 -4.35
N PRO A 113 4.11 -17.71 -3.69
CA PRO A 113 3.69 -16.56 -2.91
C PRO A 113 2.78 -15.59 -3.67
N VAL A 114 1.68 -15.24 -3.05
CA VAL A 114 0.73 -14.22 -3.49
C VAL A 114 0.55 -13.23 -2.35
N PHE A 115 0.66 -11.94 -2.63
CA PHE A 115 0.53 -10.92 -1.61
C PHE A 115 -0.22 -9.71 -2.14
N THR A 116 -1.37 -9.42 -1.60
CA THR A 116 -2.17 -8.23 -1.93
C THR A 116 -1.88 -7.08 -0.98
N ASP A 117 -2.28 -5.87 -1.35
CA ASP A 117 -2.25 -4.69 -0.46
C ASP A 117 -0.82 -4.29 0.00
N LEU A 118 0.15 -4.23 -0.93
CA LEU A 118 1.56 -3.93 -0.63
C LEU A 118 1.98 -2.48 -0.97
N GLY A 119 1.09 -1.51 -0.87
CA GLY A 119 1.43 -0.12 -1.09
C GLY A 119 2.11 0.56 0.11
N LEU A 120 1.72 1.80 0.35
CA LEU A 120 2.13 2.60 1.51
C LEU A 120 1.23 2.32 2.72
N ALA A 121 -0.06 2.45 2.52
CA ALA A 121 -1.16 2.14 3.43
C ALA A 121 -2.39 1.77 2.60
N PRO A 122 -2.68 0.49 2.48
CA PRO A 122 -2.02 -0.65 3.13
C PRO A 122 -0.64 -0.99 2.56
N GLY A 123 0.19 -1.63 3.37
CA GLY A 123 1.53 -2.12 3.02
C GLY A 123 2.62 -1.71 4.01
N TRP A 124 3.41 -0.69 3.69
CA TRP A 124 4.57 -0.30 4.50
C TRP A 124 4.23 -0.05 5.98
N VAL A 125 3.19 0.72 6.28
CA VAL A 125 2.82 1.03 7.68
C VAL A 125 2.40 -0.23 8.44
N ASN A 126 1.79 -1.20 7.74
CA ASN A 126 1.36 -2.47 8.31
C ASN A 126 2.57 -3.37 8.64
N ILE A 127 3.58 -3.40 7.75
CA ILE A 127 4.86 -4.08 7.99
C ILE A 127 5.58 -3.47 9.21
N LEU A 128 5.59 -2.13 9.33
CA LEU A 128 6.15 -1.45 10.50
C LEU A 128 5.40 -1.83 11.78
N ALA A 129 4.08 -1.89 11.75
CA ALA A 129 3.26 -2.27 12.91
C ALA A 129 3.56 -3.70 13.36
N GLU A 130 3.71 -4.63 12.42
CA GLU A 130 4.11 -6.00 12.70
C GLU A 130 5.49 -6.09 13.34
N GLN A 131 6.45 -5.30 12.86
CA GLN A 131 7.78 -5.22 13.47
C GLN A 131 7.71 -4.66 14.89
N GLY A 132 6.90 -3.63 15.12
CA GLY A 132 6.68 -3.10 16.44
C GLY A 132 6.13 -4.13 17.42
N CYS A 133 5.21 -4.97 16.97
CA CYS A 133 4.69 -6.10 17.76
C CYS A 133 5.77 -7.15 18.09
N LYS A 134 6.76 -7.35 17.21
CA LYS A 134 7.89 -8.26 17.47
C LYS A 134 8.89 -7.65 18.47
N GLU A 135 9.14 -6.34 18.39
CA GLU A 135 10.17 -5.65 19.19
C GLU A 135 9.69 -5.22 20.59
N ILE A 136 8.40 -5.09 20.86
CA ILE A 136 7.87 -4.49 22.11
C ILE A 136 8.15 -5.30 23.37
N HIS A 137 8.67 -6.53 23.30
CA HIS A 137 8.91 -7.40 24.45
C HIS A 137 7.70 -7.56 25.38
N GLY A 138 6.71 -8.30 24.94
CA GLY A 138 5.46 -8.58 25.65
C GLY A 138 4.28 -8.69 24.71
N GLN A 139 3.10 -8.86 25.28
CA GLN A 139 1.86 -8.83 24.52
C GLN A 139 1.54 -7.39 24.12
N ALA A 140 1.39 -7.12 22.83
CA ALA A 140 0.93 -5.81 22.38
C ALA A 140 -0.52 -5.57 22.80
N ASP A 141 -0.79 -4.45 23.46
CA ASP A 141 -2.12 -4.04 23.89
C ASP A 141 -2.77 -3.10 22.85
N GLU A 142 -1.98 -2.18 22.29
CA GLU A 142 -2.45 -1.18 21.32
C GLU A 142 -1.48 -1.11 20.14
N VAL A 143 -2.03 -1.08 18.92
CA VAL A 143 -1.32 -0.88 17.66
C VAL A 143 -1.94 0.29 16.91
N ARG A 144 -1.14 1.28 16.55
CA ARG A 144 -1.56 2.48 15.83
C ARG A 144 -0.77 2.60 14.54
N MET A 145 -1.47 2.71 13.43
CA MET A 145 -0.91 2.92 12.10
C MET A 145 -1.40 4.26 11.59
N MET A 146 -0.49 5.12 11.16
CA MET A 146 -0.86 6.45 10.68
C MET A 146 -0.02 6.84 9.47
N VAL A 147 -0.66 7.34 8.41
CA VAL A 147 0.02 7.79 7.20
C VAL A 147 -0.60 9.09 6.70
N GLY A 148 0.22 9.99 6.16
CA GLY A 148 -0.25 11.20 5.47
C GLY A 148 0.57 11.45 4.21
N GLY A 149 -0.09 11.61 3.07
CA GLY A 149 0.50 12.17 1.86
C GLY A 149 0.00 13.61 1.68
N LEU A 150 0.89 14.58 1.75
CA LEU A 150 0.57 16.01 1.83
C LEU A 150 1.48 16.84 0.92
N PRO A 151 0.99 17.96 0.38
CA PRO A 151 1.90 18.94 -0.20
C PRO A 151 2.85 19.46 0.88
N GLU A 152 4.06 19.90 0.52
CA GLU A 152 4.92 20.59 1.47
C GLU A 152 4.17 21.76 2.14
N TYR A 153 4.46 22.01 3.41
CA TYR A 153 3.70 22.94 4.24
C TYR A 153 3.49 24.33 3.60
N HIS A 154 4.52 24.89 2.98
CA HIS A 154 4.41 26.21 2.33
C HIS A 154 3.44 26.25 1.14
N GLN A 155 3.18 25.13 0.47
CA GLN A 155 2.18 25.03 -0.59
C GLN A 155 0.77 24.87 -0.01
N SER A 156 0.65 24.30 1.19
CA SER A 156 -0.64 24.08 1.84
C SER A 156 -1.27 25.35 2.42
N ILE A 157 -0.46 26.36 2.78
CA ILE A 157 -0.95 27.54 3.52
C ILE A 157 -1.95 28.35 2.70
N ASN A 158 -1.77 28.42 1.39
CA ASN A 158 -2.63 29.16 0.49
C ASN A 158 -3.80 28.33 -0.06
N ASN A 159 -3.92 27.07 0.35
CA ASN A 159 -4.98 26.19 -0.09
C ASN A 159 -6.05 26.08 1.00
N PRO A 160 -7.34 26.37 0.70
CA PRO A 160 -8.41 26.34 1.70
C PRO A 160 -8.53 24.99 2.43
N LEU A 161 -8.36 23.89 1.71
CA LEU A 161 -8.39 22.55 2.29
C LEU A 161 -7.04 22.11 2.87
N ARG A 162 -5.97 22.90 2.71
CA ARG A 162 -4.59 22.53 3.08
C ARG A 162 -4.17 21.18 2.50
N TYR A 163 -4.64 20.90 1.29
CA TYR A 163 -4.44 19.63 0.62
C TYR A 163 -4.15 19.87 -0.87
N ALA A 164 -3.43 18.95 -1.49
CA ALA A 164 -3.25 18.87 -2.93
C ALA A 164 -3.28 17.41 -3.36
N VAL A 165 -3.84 17.14 -4.52
CA VAL A 165 -4.02 15.78 -5.01
C VAL A 165 -2.69 15.19 -5.45
N SER A 166 -2.26 14.11 -4.79
CA SER A 166 -1.04 13.37 -5.12
C SER A 166 -1.31 11.95 -5.63
N TRP A 167 -2.57 11.49 -5.54
CA TRP A 167 -3.01 10.15 -5.96
C TRP A 167 -4.46 10.16 -6.47
N SER A 168 -5.19 9.03 -6.47
CA SER A 168 -6.57 8.94 -6.95
C SER A 168 -7.53 9.78 -6.10
N VAL A 169 -8.29 10.67 -6.73
CA VAL A 169 -9.32 11.47 -6.05
C VAL A 169 -10.49 10.60 -5.61
N ASP A 170 -10.90 9.64 -6.43
CA ASP A 170 -11.97 8.71 -6.09
C ASP A 170 -11.59 7.86 -4.87
N GLY A 171 -10.34 7.37 -4.83
CA GLY A 171 -9.80 6.69 -3.67
C GLY A 171 -9.80 7.56 -2.40
N LEU A 172 -9.43 8.84 -2.53
CA LEU A 172 -9.45 9.80 -1.42
C LEU A 172 -10.86 10.02 -0.88
N ILE A 173 -11.86 10.17 -1.75
CA ILE A 173 -13.26 10.36 -1.35
C ILE A 173 -13.78 9.10 -0.66
N ASN A 174 -13.49 7.92 -1.21
CA ASN A 174 -13.86 6.64 -0.60
C ASN A 174 -13.24 6.49 0.80
N GLU A 175 -11.95 6.79 0.96
CA GLU A 175 -11.30 6.77 2.29
C GLU A 175 -12.04 7.60 3.35
N TYR A 176 -12.61 8.75 2.95
CA TYR A 176 -13.29 9.66 3.87
C TYR A 176 -14.75 9.29 4.14
N ARG A 177 -15.42 8.64 3.17
CA ARG A 177 -16.84 8.29 3.27
C ARG A 177 -17.08 6.93 3.86
N ASP A 178 -16.23 5.96 3.50
CA ASP A 178 -16.44 4.57 3.87
C ASP A 178 -16.22 4.35 5.36
N ASP A 179 -16.94 3.37 5.87
CA ASP A 179 -16.77 2.89 7.24
C ASP A 179 -15.39 2.24 7.41
N CYS A 180 -14.83 2.42 8.59
CA CYS A 180 -13.50 1.93 8.96
C CYS A 180 -13.64 0.80 9.97
N LEU A 181 -12.90 -0.29 9.76
CA LEU A 181 -12.77 -1.32 10.79
C LEU A 181 -11.67 -0.91 11.78
N ILE A 182 -11.96 -1.05 13.06
CA ILE A 182 -11.01 -0.90 14.16
C ILE A 182 -11.14 -2.08 15.12
N LEU A 183 -10.09 -2.31 15.90
CA LEU A 183 -10.14 -3.20 17.05
C LEU A 183 -10.22 -2.36 18.32
N GLU A 184 -11.22 -2.57 19.13
CA GLU A 184 -11.39 -1.92 20.42
C GLU A 184 -11.91 -2.92 21.46
N ASP A 185 -11.23 -2.99 22.61
CA ASP A 185 -11.48 -3.97 23.68
C ASP A 185 -11.40 -5.44 23.19
N GLY A 186 -10.57 -5.71 22.17
CA GLY A 186 -10.42 -7.03 21.56
C GLY A 186 -11.51 -7.42 20.56
N GLU A 187 -12.48 -6.51 20.31
CA GLU A 187 -13.58 -6.74 19.37
C GLU A 187 -13.48 -5.81 18.15
N ILE A 188 -13.79 -6.37 16.99
CA ILE A 188 -13.84 -5.59 15.75
C ILE A 188 -15.11 -4.74 15.76
N LYS A 189 -14.91 -3.44 15.59
CA LYS A 189 -16.00 -2.45 15.51
C LYS A 189 -15.89 -1.67 14.21
N THR A 190 -17.03 -1.18 13.76
CA THR A 190 -17.12 -0.26 12.63
C THR A 190 -17.27 1.17 13.15
N VAL A 191 -16.46 2.07 12.62
CA VAL A 191 -16.53 3.51 12.89
C VAL A 191 -16.63 4.27 11.57
N ARG A 192 -17.18 5.46 11.59
CA ARG A 192 -17.29 6.26 10.36
C ARG A 192 -15.95 6.86 9.98
N GLY A 193 -15.67 6.92 8.69
CA GLY A 193 -14.56 7.71 8.17
C GLY A 193 -14.61 9.14 8.70
N MET A 194 -13.46 9.76 8.95
CA MET A 194 -13.26 11.10 9.51
C MET A 194 -13.67 11.27 10.98
N ASP A 195 -14.10 10.23 11.70
CA ASP A 195 -14.27 10.27 13.15
C ASP A 195 -12.92 10.07 13.87
N GLY A 196 -12.96 10.22 15.21
CA GLY A 196 -11.79 9.97 16.06
C GLY A 196 -10.62 10.93 15.82
N VAL A 197 -10.90 12.19 15.52
CA VAL A 197 -9.88 13.23 15.31
C VAL A 197 -9.01 13.38 16.55
N GLU A 198 -7.70 13.32 16.36
CA GLU A 198 -6.70 13.57 17.40
C GLU A 198 -5.60 14.49 16.90
N GLN A 199 -4.96 15.20 17.81
CA GLN A 199 -3.75 15.97 17.52
C GLN A 199 -2.56 15.03 17.65
N ILE A 200 -1.68 15.07 16.68
CA ILE A 200 -0.43 14.30 16.66
C ILE A 200 0.77 15.22 16.47
N GLU A 201 1.89 14.80 16.97
CA GLU A 201 3.19 15.45 16.78
C GLU A 201 4.25 14.37 16.61
N GLY A 202 5.22 14.59 15.73
CA GLY A 202 6.34 13.68 15.50
C GLY A 202 7.67 14.38 15.72
N ASP A 203 8.72 13.61 15.85
CA ASP A 203 10.09 14.13 15.99
C ASP A 203 10.57 14.78 14.67
N ASN A 204 10.03 14.30 13.54
CA ASN A 204 10.41 14.74 12.20
C ASN A 204 9.33 15.59 11.51
N PHE A 205 8.21 15.87 12.17
CA PHE A 205 7.12 16.72 11.68
C PHE A 205 6.43 17.46 12.83
N GLY A 206 5.91 18.64 12.55
CA GLY A 206 5.21 19.46 13.54
C GLY A 206 3.81 18.95 13.87
N ARG A 207 3.02 19.83 14.51
CA ARG A 207 1.65 19.50 14.94
C ARG A 207 0.72 19.32 13.75
N MET A 208 0.11 18.17 13.67
CA MET A 208 -0.87 17.74 12.66
C MET A 208 -2.11 17.17 13.34
N GLU A 209 -3.08 16.77 12.55
CA GLU A 209 -4.24 16.00 13.00
C GLU A 209 -4.27 14.62 12.32
N ALA A 210 -4.90 13.67 12.98
CA ALA A 210 -5.15 12.35 12.40
C ALA A 210 -6.59 11.93 12.72
N PHE A 211 -7.23 11.23 11.78
CA PHE A 211 -8.59 10.73 11.91
C PHE A 211 -8.76 9.41 11.14
N TYR A 212 -9.79 8.65 11.49
CA TYR A 212 -10.07 7.37 10.85
C TYR A 212 -10.37 7.55 9.36
N THR A 213 -9.78 6.70 8.53
CA THR A 213 -10.13 6.53 7.11
C THR A 213 -10.13 5.05 6.75
N SER A 214 -10.92 4.68 5.74
CA SER A 214 -11.01 3.30 5.29
C SER A 214 -9.76 2.83 4.54
N GLY A 215 -9.61 1.52 4.37
CA GLY A 215 -8.62 0.88 3.51
C GLY A 215 -7.23 0.68 4.12
N GLY A 216 -6.64 1.69 4.78
CA GLY A 216 -5.23 1.64 5.19
C GLY A 216 -4.85 0.57 6.21
N ALA A 217 -5.81 0.05 6.98
CA ALA A 217 -5.58 -1.08 7.89
C ALA A 217 -5.52 -2.43 7.16
N SER A 218 -6.19 -2.58 6.01
CA SER A 218 -6.32 -3.86 5.32
C SER A 218 -6.69 -4.99 6.30
N HIS A 219 -6.11 -6.16 6.13
CA HIS A 219 -6.33 -7.31 7.02
C HIS A 219 -5.63 -7.22 8.40
N SER A 220 -4.88 -6.15 8.69
CA SER A 220 -4.19 -6.00 9.99
C SER A 220 -5.14 -6.01 11.19
N ILE A 221 -6.38 -5.53 11.05
CA ILE A 221 -7.36 -5.55 12.15
C ILE A 221 -7.66 -6.99 12.59
N HIS A 222 -7.86 -7.89 11.62
CA HIS A 222 -8.12 -9.31 11.88
C HIS A 222 -6.89 -10.02 12.46
N SER A 223 -5.71 -9.84 11.87
CA SER A 223 -4.48 -10.46 12.34
C SER A 223 -4.08 -9.97 13.74
N MET A 224 -4.32 -8.71 14.07
CA MET A 224 -4.08 -8.18 15.42
C MET A 224 -5.10 -8.70 16.44
N LYS A 225 -6.37 -8.91 16.05
CA LYS A 225 -7.35 -9.61 16.90
C LYS A 225 -6.91 -11.04 17.23
N GLU A 226 -6.46 -11.79 16.23
CA GLU A 226 -5.96 -13.16 16.41
C GLU A 226 -4.76 -13.22 17.36
N ARG A 227 -3.93 -12.19 17.38
CA ARG A 227 -2.82 -12.05 18.34
C ARG A 227 -3.24 -11.65 19.74
N GLY A 228 -4.51 -11.33 19.97
CA GLY A 228 -5.01 -10.87 21.27
C GLY A 228 -4.69 -9.41 21.57
N VAL A 229 -4.37 -8.59 20.58
CA VAL A 229 -4.28 -7.13 20.70
C VAL A 229 -5.67 -6.60 21.06
N LYS A 230 -5.73 -5.66 21.98
CA LYS A 230 -7.01 -5.08 22.45
C LYS A 230 -7.46 -3.90 21.61
N LYS A 231 -6.50 -3.13 21.07
CA LYS A 231 -6.80 -1.92 20.30
C LYS A 231 -5.91 -1.83 19.08
N CYS A 232 -6.51 -1.73 17.88
CA CYS A 232 -5.78 -1.54 16.64
C CYS A 232 -6.60 -0.65 15.70
N TYR A 233 -5.93 0.31 15.07
CA TYR A 233 -6.57 1.20 14.11
C TYR A 233 -5.58 1.85 13.16
N TYR A 234 -6.12 2.28 12.02
CA TYR A 234 -5.46 3.14 11.06
C TYR A 234 -6.08 4.54 11.06
N LYS A 235 -5.27 5.57 10.94
CA LYS A 235 -5.68 6.96 10.74
C LYS A 235 -4.87 7.64 9.66
N THR A 236 -5.51 8.52 8.94
CA THR A 236 -4.85 9.38 7.97
C THR A 236 -4.37 10.67 8.65
N ILE A 237 -3.11 11.05 8.39
CA ILE A 237 -2.50 12.30 8.87
C ILE A 237 -2.81 13.44 7.91
N ARG A 238 -3.23 14.59 8.44
CA ARG A 238 -3.50 15.81 7.67
C ARG A 238 -3.00 17.05 8.41
N TYR A 239 -2.83 18.15 7.69
CA TYR A 239 -2.63 19.46 8.31
C TYR A 239 -3.88 19.87 9.09
N ARG A 240 -3.66 20.52 10.23
CA ARG A 240 -4.76 20.91 11.16
C ARG A 240 -5.83 21.73 10.46
N GLY A 241 -7.08 21.35 10.70
CA GLY A 241 -8.29 21.98 10.15
C GLY A 241 -8.78 21.39 8.83
N HIS A 242 -8.02 20.50 8.17
CA HIS A 242 -8.48 19.79 6.97
C HIS A 242 -9.69 18.90 7.29
N GLY A 243 -9.60 18.10 8.34
CA GLY A 243 -10.67 17.16 8.72
C GLY A 243 -11.98 17.86 9.04
N ASP A 244 -11.95 18.99 9.74
CA ASP A 244 -13.18 19.74 10.06
C ASP A 244 -13.83 20.31 8.78
N LEU A 245 -13.03 20.87 7.87
CA LEU A 245 -13.53 21.42 6.62
C LEU A 245 -14.14 20.34 5.72
N VAL A 246 -13.43 19.25 5.52
CA VAL A 246 -13.91 18.19 4.62
C VAL A 246 -15.11 17.45 5.24
N ARG A 247 -15.10 17.22 6.54
CA ARG A 247 -16.26 16.64 7.24
C ARG A 247 -17.51 17.51 7.09
N PHE A 248 -17.37 18.84 7.21
CA PHE A 248 -18.44 19.78 6.95
C PHE A 248 -18.99 19.67 5.52
N LEU A 249 -18.12 19.61 4.52
CA LEU A 249 -18.53 19.44 3.12
C LEU A 249 -19.28 18.11 2.89
N ILE A 250 -18.77 17.03 3.44
CA ILE A 250 -19.35 15.69 3.26
C ILE A 250 -20.64 15.51 4.05
N ARG A 251 -20.65 15.88 5.33
CA ARG A 251 -21.73 15.50 6.26
C ARG A 251 -22.78 16.60 6.43
N ASP A 252 -22.36 17.84 6.58
CA ASP A 252 -23.29 18.94 6.87
C ASP A 252 -23.85 19.54 5.58
N CYS A 253 -23.01 19.71 4.55
CA CYS A 253 -23.45 20.14 3.22
C CYS A 253 -24.03 19.03 2.36
N GLY A 254 -23.71 17.74 2.65
CA GLY A 254 -24.19 16.58 1.90
C GLY A 254 -23.74 16.56 0.45
N LEU A 255 -22.53 17.07 0.15
CA LEU A 255 -22.05 17.15 -1.23
C LEU A 255 -21.83 15.75 -1.83
N ASP A 256 -22.19 15.58 -3.10
CA ASP A 256 -21.95 14.36 -3.87
C ASP A 256 -20.47 14.23 -4.28
N ASP A 257 -20.11 13.04 -4.77
CA ASP A 257 -18.73 12.71 -5.11
C ASP A 257 -18.20 13.51 -6.30
N ASP A 258 -19.04 13.85 -7.28
CA ASP A 258 -18.67 14.68 -8.42
C ASP A 258 -18.31 16.09 -7.98
N THR A 259 -19.06 16.64 -7.03
CA THR A 259 -18.78 17.98 -6.48
C THR A 259 -17.53 17.97 -5.61
N LEU A 260 -17.35 16.96 -4.76
CA LEU A 260 -16.13 16.79 -3.97
C LEU A 260 -14.91 16.61 -4.86
N THR A 261 -15.00 15.80 -5.91
CA THR A 261 -13.94 15.62 -6.92
C THR A 261 -13.51 16.96 -7.52
N ARG A 262 -14.47 17.79 -7.94
CA ARG A 262 -14.17 19.13 -8.48
C ARG A 262 -13.50 20.02 -7.44
N ILE A 263 -13.93 19.97 -6.19
CA ILE A 263 -13.33 20.75 -5.10
C ILE A 263 -11.88 20.30 -4.86
N PHE A 264 -11.62 18.99 -4.74
CA PHE A 264 -10.26 18.49 -4.53
C PHE A 264 -9.35 18.79 -5.72
N LEU A 265 -9.82 18.61 -6.95
CA LEU A 265 -9.05 18.94 -8.15
C LEU A 265 -8.75 20.45 -8.24
N SER A 266 -9.65 21.32 -7.74
CA SER A 266 -9.42 22.77 -7.69
C SER A 266 -8.29 23.18 -6.74
N CYS A 267 -7.92 22.32 -5.79
CA CYS A 267 -6.75 22.52 -4.93
C CYS A 267 -5.42 22.43 -5.72
N GLY A 268 -5.47 21.91 -6.92
CA GLY A 268 -4.30 21.69 -7.78
C GLY A 268 -3.46 20.48 -7.39
N PRO A 269 -2.51 20.11 -8.25
CA PRO A 269 -1.57 19.04 -7.96
C PRO A 269 -0.54 19.49 -6.92
N ALA A 270 -0.06 18.55 -6.11
CA ALA A 270 1.13 18.78 -5.31
C ALA A 270 2.35 18.93 -6.24
N ILE A 271 3.03 20.07 -6.20
CA ILE A 271 4.27 20.29 -6.94
C ILE A 271 5.40 19.53 -6.26
N LYS A 272 5.48 19.65 -4.93
CA LYS A 272 6.31 18.85 -4.04
C LYS A 272 5.45 18.33 -2.92
N ASP A 273 5.63 17.08 -2.59
CA ASP A 273 4.88 16.40 -1.54
C ASP A 273 5.81 15.74 -0.51
N GLU A 274 5.24 15.49 0.65
CA GLU A 274 5.86 14.74 1.73
C GLU A 274 4.91 13.63 2.17
N VAL A 275 5.46 12.47 2.49
CA VAL A 275 4.73 11.35 3.07
C VAL A 275 5.23 11.11 4.48
N PHE A 276 4.29 11.06 5.42
CA PHE A 276 4.50 10.78 6.83
C PHE A 276 4.02 9.37 7.13
N VAL A 277 4.89 8.53 7.67
CA VAL A 277 4.57 7.15 8.07
C VAL A 277 4.87 7.00 9.54
N VAL A 278 3.88 6.59 10.33
CA VAL A 278 4.03 6.41 11.77
C VAL A 278 3.38 5.09 12.19
N ALA A 279 4.13 4.25 12.88
CA ALA A 279 3.61 3.08 13.57
C ALA A 279 3.98 3.14 15.05
N GLU A 280 3.00 2.90 15.91
CA GLU A 280 3.17 2.84 17.35
C GLU A 280 2.59 1.53 17.90
N VAL A 281 3.31 0.91 18.83
CA VAL A 281 2.86 -0.27 19.57
C VAL A 281 3.06 -0.03 21.06
N LYS A 282 2.06 -0.40 21.88
CA LYS A 282 2.13 -0.33 23.33
C LYS A 282 1.93 -1.70 23.96
N SER A 283 2.60 -1.94 25.08
CA SER A 283 2.46 -3.11 25.93
C SER A 283 2.64 -2.66 27.40
N GLY A 284 1.54 -2.50 28.14
CA GLY A 284 1.56 -1.83 29.46
C GLY A 284 2.17 -0.43 29.34
N ASP A 285 3.20 -0.17 30.13
CA ASP A 285 3.92 1.12 30.13
C ASP A 285 4.98 1.24 29.03
N LYS A 286 5.24 0.17 28.28
CA LYS A 286 6.22 0.17 27.20
C LYS A 286 5.60 0.74 25.92
N LYS A 287 6.39 1.55 25.22
CA LYS A 287 6.03 2.12 23.93
C LYS A 287 7.15 1.89 22.93
N TRP A 288 6.78 1.35 21.78
CA TRP A 288 7.61 1.33 20.59
C TRP A 288 7.01 2.30 19.57
N ARG A 289 7.85 3.07 18.88
CA ARG A 289 7.42 3.99 17.82
C ARG A 289 8.48 4.05 16.73
N LYS A 290 8.05 3.95 15.51
CA LYS A 290 8.85 4.31 14.34
C LYS A 290 8.10 5.32 13.50
N GLU A 291 8.84 6.32 13.01
CA GLU A 291 8.34 7.31 12.07
C GLU A 291 9.34 7.54 10.95
N LYS A 292 8.81 7.83 9.77
CA LYS A 292 9.60 8.19 8.59
C LYS A 292 8.89 9.32 7.86
N VAL A 293 9.70 10.26 7.35
CA VAL A 293 9.25 11.29 6.41
C VAL A 293 9.97 11.05 5.09
N VAL A 294 9.21 10.87 4.03
CA VAL A 294 9.72 10.76 2.66
C VAL A 294 9.37 12.04 1.92
N LYS A 295 10.34 12.62 1.22
CA LYS A 295 10.15 13.82 0.40
C LYS A 295 10.24 13.47 -1.08
N SER A 296 9.48 14.21 -1.89
CA SER A 296 9.65 14.20 -3.34
C SER A 296 11.05 14.65 -3.74
N ASP A 297 11.47 14.22 -4.92
CA ASP A 297 12.68 14.69 -5.59
C ASP A 297 12.34 15.08 -7.05
N ASP A 298 13.35 15.26 -7.89
CA ASP A 298 13.15 15.65 -9.28
C ASP A 298 12.62 14.49 -10.15
N ASN A 299 12.72 13.24 -9.69
CA ASN A 299 12.30 12.05 -10.44
C ASN A 299 10.90 11.56 -10.01
N PHE A 300 10.63 11.54 -8.70
CA PHE A 300 9.41 10.95 -8.14
C PHE A 300 8.82 11.79 -7.01
N SER A 301 7.49 11.80 -6.96
CA SER A 301 6.76 12.32 -5.79
C SER A 301 7.04 11.44 -4.56
N ALA A 302 6.85 12.01 -3.37
CA ALA A 302 6.97 11.25 -2.12
C ALA A 302 5.95 10.09 -2.07
N MET A 303 4.75 10.30 -2.63
CA MET A 303 3.73 9.27 -2.73
C MET A 303 4.18 8.11 -3.64
N GLN A 304 4.79 8.39 -4.80
CA GLN A 304 5.34 7.36 -5.68
C GLN A 304 6.44 6.57 -4.99
N LYS A 305 7.41 7.25 -4.37
CA LYS A 305 8.51 6.60 -3.65
C LYS A 305 8.00 5.70 -2.52
N SER A 306 7.10 6.22 -1.69
CA SER A 306 6.59 5.47 -0.53
C SER A 306 5.74 4.27 -0.94
N THR A 307 4.96 4.38 -2.02
CA THR A 307 4.08 3.31 -2.49
C THR A 307 4.83 2.29 -3.33
N ALA A 308 5.50 2.75 -4.40
CA ALA A 308 6.15 1.87 -5.36
C ALA A 308 7.39 1.19 -4.79
N PHE A 309 8.20 1.89 -4.00
CA PHE A 309 9.41 1.30 -3.43
C PHE A 309 9.09 0.29 -2.31
N SER A 310 7.97 0.48 -1.61
CA SER A 310 7.47 -0.51 -0.65
C SER A 310 7.14 -1.84 -1.33
N ILE A 311 6.24 -1.83 -2.33
CA ILE A 311 5.87 -3.06 -3.04
C ILE A 311 7.06 -3.69 -3.75
N SER A 312 7.94 -2.89 -4.38
CA SER A 312 9.13 -3.40 -5.06
C SER A 312 10.11 -4.08 -4.10
N SER A 313 10.24 -3.56 -2.87
CA SER A 313 11.07 -4.17 -1.83
C SER A 313 10.57 -5.56 -1.43
N VAL A 314 9.26 -5.73 -1.30
CA VAL A 314 8.64 -7.04 -1.02
C VAL A 314 8.70 -7.94 -2.25
N ALA A 315 8.42 -7.40 -3.44
CA ALA A 315 8.49 -8.14 -4.70
C ALA A 315 9.87 -8.77 -4.94
N LYS A 316 10.95 -8.04 -4.62
CA LYS A 316 12.31 -8.59 -4.65
C LYS A 316 12.48 -9.77 -3.70
N ILE A 317 12.04 -9.63 -2.45
CA ILE A 317 12.10 -10.69 -1.44
C ILE A 317 11.33 -11.94 -1.92
N MET A 318 10.15 -11.73 -2.50
CA MET A 318 9.33 -12.81 -3.08
C MET A 318 10.05 -13.49 -4.24
N ALA A 319 10.57 -12.73 -5.19
CA ALA A 319 11.24 -13.27 -6.38
C ALA A 319 12.51 -14.08 -6.03
N GLU A 320 13.22 -13.64 -4.98
CA GLU A 320 14.41 -14.34 -4.45
C GLU A 320 14.06 -15.58 -3.59
N GLY A 321 12.75 -15.91 -3.43
CA GLY A 321 12.31 -17.08 -2.67
C GLY A 321 12.54 -16.98 -1.16
N LYS A 322 12.60 -15.76 -0.61
CA LYS A 322 12.93 -15.51 0.81
C LYS A 322 11.72 -15.40 1.72
N LEU A 323 10.50 -15.46 1.19
CA LEU A 323 9.31 -15.60 2.03
C LEU A 323 9.13 -17.05 2.48
N GLU A 324 8.78 -17.22 3.77
CA GLU A 324 8.39 -18.54 4.28
C GLU A 324 7.14 -19.02 3.54
N GLY A 325 7.21 -19.99 2.74
CA GLY A 325 6.13 -20.48 1.88
C GLY A 325 6.60 -20.81 0.46
N ASP A 326 7.70 -20.21 0.00
CA ASP A 326 8.36 -20.57 -1.26
C ASP A 326 9.26 -21.81 -1.08
N LYS A 327 8.81 -22.77 -0.29
CA LYS A 327 9.56 -24.02 -0.03
C LYS A 327 9.27 -25.04 -1.12
N GLU A 328 9.97 -24.95 -2.25
CA GLU A 328 10.04 -26.06 -3.23
C GLU A 328 10.60 -27.36 -2.60
N GLN A 329 11.14 -27.32 -1.38
CA GLN A 329 11.91 -28.42 -0.77
C GLN A 329 11.14 -29.31 0.21
N HIS A 330 9.89 -29.01 0.56
CA HIS A 330 9.10 -29.87 1.46
C HIS A 330 7.83 -30.38 0.75
N ARG A 331 8.02 -31.28 -0.23
CA ARG A 331 6.94 -32.14 -0.73
C ARG A 331 6.65 -33.28 0.26
N ASP A 332 6.16 -32.94 1.43
CA ASP A 332 5.39 -33.87 2.22
C ASP A 332 3.92 -33.74 1.83
N TYR A 333 3.35 -34.78 1.28
CA TYR A 333 2.01 -34.86 0.67
C TYR A 333 0.84 -34.56 1.63
N HIS A 334 1.09 -34.07 2.84
CA HIS A 334 0.07 -33.79 3.87
C HIS A 334 0.15 -32.43 4.53
N THR A 335 1.06 -31.53 4.16
CA THR A 335 1.04 -30.15 4.63
C THR A 335 0.24 -29.31 3.65
N GLN A 336 -0.97 -28.92 4.05
CA GLN A 336 -1.70 -27.81 3.44
C GLN A 336 -0.75 -26.63 3.34
N TYR A 337 -0.64 -26.04 2.15
CA TYR A 337 0.23 -24.91 1.87
C TYR A 337 -0.08 -23.76 2.82
N PRO A 338 0.90 -23.15 3.51
CA PRO A 338 0.67 -21.93 4.26
C PRO A 338 0.65 -20.75 3.26
N ASN A 339 -0.45 -20.63 2.53
CA ASN A 339 -0.60 -19.58 1.51
C ASN A 339 -1.28 -18.31 2.06
N ASN A 340 -1.49 -18.26 3.36
CA ASN A 340 -2.00 -17.09 4.05
C ASN A 340 -0.83 -16.21 4.53
N LEU A 341 -0.08 -15.64 3.58
CA LEU A 341 0.99 -14.70 3.87
C LEU A 341 0.38 -13.38 4.34
N GLY A 342 0.88 -12.90 5.47
CA GLY A 342 0.53 -11.60 6.01
C GLY A 342 1.75 -10.72 6.22
N TYR A 343 1.57 -9.46 6.56
CA TYR A 343 2.67 -8.51 6.81
C TYR A 343 3.67 -9.01 7.86
N LYS A 344 3.24 -9.88 8.79
CA LYS A 344 4.08 -10.56 9.80
C LYS A 344 5.16 -11.45 9.21
N ASP A 345 4.94 -11.99 7.99
CA ASP A 345 5.81 -12.96 7.35
C ASP A 345 6.94 -12.29 6.55
N ILE A 346 6.82 -10.97 6.31
CA ILE A 346 7.83 -10.19 5.61
C ILE A 346 9.07 -10.03 6.52
N PRO A 347 10.28 -10.44 6.07
CA PRO A 347 11.52 -10.24 6.80
C PRO A 347 11.86 -8.75 6.85
N PHE A 348 11.59 -8.12 7.99
CA PHE A 348 11.62 -6.67 8.14
C PHE A 348 12.98 -6.05 7.81
N GLU A 349 14.08 -6.61 8.28
CA GLU A 349 15.41 -6.04 8.04
C GLU A 349 15.72 -5.99 6.53
N GLU A 350 15.35 -7.04 5.81
CA GLU A 350 15.56 -7.12 4.38
C GLU A 350 14.65 -6.15 3.61
N PHE A 351 13.38 -6.09 3.99
CA PHE A 351 12.44 -5.10 3.48
C PHE A 351 12.98 -3.68 3.68
N ASN A 352 13.38 -3.36 4.89
CA ASN A 352 13.87 -2.02 5.23
C ASN A 352 15.17 -1.68 4.47
N ASN A 353 16.09 -2.63 4.33
CA ASN A 353 17.34 -2.42 3.57
C ASN A 353 17.06 -2.16 2.09
N ASN A 354 16.16 -2.92 1.47
CA ASN A 354 15.74 -2.72 0.08
C ASN A 354 15.08 -1.35 -0.09
N LEU A 355 14.17 -0.99 0.80
CA LEU A 355 13.47 0.29 0.76
C LEU A 355 14.41 1.49 0.93
N GLU A 356 15.31 1.46 1.92
CA GLU A 356 16.28 2.54 2.15
C GLU A 356 17.28 2.66 0.97
N GLN A 357 17.68 1.55 0.37
CA GLN A 357 18.48 1.56 -0.84
C GLN A 357 17.79 2.34 -1.96
N LEU A 358 16.53 2.08 -2.24
CA LEU A 358 15.76 2.80 -3.26
C LEU A 358 15.56 4.28 -2.92
N LEU A 359 15.23 4.58 -1.67
CA LEU A 359 15.07 5.96 -1.21
C LEU A 359 16.36 6.78 -1.34
N THR A 360 17.52 6.14 -1.22
CA THR A 360 18.82 6.79 -1.38
C THR A 360 19.21 7.00 -2.84
N TYR A 361 18.86 6.05 -3.74
CA TYR A 361 19.16 6.18 -5.18
C TYR A 361 18.32 7.23 -5.89
N SER A 362 17.17 7.56 -5.36
CA SER A 362 16.26 8.54 -5.96
C SER A 362 16.53 9.98 -5.53
N GLY A 363 17.48 10.19 -4.60
CA GLY A 363 17.84 11.51 -4.06
C GLY A 363 18.94 12.23 -4.84
#